data_167905c57770a189e9f04df890f66fac
#
_entry.id   167905c57770a189e9f04df890f66fac
#
_cell.length_a   1.000
_cell.length_b   1.000
_cell.length_c   1.000
_cell.angle_alpha   90.00
_cell.angle_beta   90.00
_cell.angle_gamma   90.00
#
_symmetry.space_group_name_H-M   'P 1'
#
loop_
_entity.id
_entity.type
_entity.pdbx_description
1 polymer ?
#
loop_
_entity_poly.entity_id
_entity_poly.type
_entity_poly.pdbx_seq_one_letter_code
_entity_poly.pdbx_strand_id
1 'polypeptide(L)'
;MKVNMKQISEITGFSQATISNALNKKRGVNADTAARILSVARELGYLEEESVQRVKFVTFLKEGVIADAPYFPPIIAAAEKECRSQGMEMVLHNIDKRSADYEEEIEQLREDKSSAVILLGTEMTAEDMDVIRAITTPLVVIDYWNKDEDFDAVLINNTDSVRMATEYLLKMGHR
;
A
#
# COMPACT_ATOMS: atom_id res chain seq x y z
N MET A 1 -0.73 25.21 -20.02
CA MET A 1 -2.14 25.31 -20.49
C MET A 1 -2.90 24.24 -19.73
N LYS A 2 -3.97 24.61 -18.98
CA LYS A 2 -4.66 23.64 -18.12
C LYS A 2 -5.48 22.68 -18.99
N VAL A 3 -5.24 21.37 -18.88
CA VAL A 3 -5.97 20.32 -19.62
C VAL A 3 -7.44 20.35 -19.22
N ASN A 4 -8.33 20.06 -20.16
CA ASN A 4 -9.77 20.06 -19.92
C ASN A 4 -10.44 18.75 -20.42
N MET A 5 -11.65 18.46 -19.95
CA MET A 5 -12.39 17.25 -20.34
C MET A 5 -12.62 17.10 -21.84
N LYS A 6 -12.60 18.21 -22.60
CA LYS A 6 -12.77 18.17 -24.06
C LYS A 6 -11.56 17.50 -24.73
N GLN A 7 -10.34 17.77 -24.26
CA GLN A 7 -9.12 17.12 -24.75
C GLN A 7 -9.13 15.62 -24.47
N ILE A 8 -9.58 15.21 -23.29
CA ILE A 8 -9.73 13.78 -22.96
C ILE A 8 -10.77 13.13 -23.90
N SER A 9 -11.88 13.84 -24.19
CA SER A 9 -12.92 13.38 -25.14
C SER A 9 -12.38 13.19 -26.55
N GLU A 10 -11.57 14.10 -27.02
CA GLU A 10 -10.94 14.05 -28.36
C GLU A 10 -9.97 12.85 -28.49
N ILE A 11 -9.22 12.53 -27.45
CA ILE A 11 -8.25 11.42 -27.46
C ILE A 11 -8.91 10.07 -27.25
N THR A 12 -9.87 9.99 -26.30
CA THR A 12 -10.51 8.71 -25.94
C THR A 12 -11.67 8.34 -26.84
N GLY A 13 -12.29 9.32 -27.50
CA GLY A 13 -13.50 9.16 -28.31
C GLY A 13 -14.80 9.04 -27.49
N PHE A 14 -14.73 9.19 -26.15
CA PHE A 14 -15.90 9.12 -25.29
C PHE A 14 -16.52 10.51 -25.06
N SER A 15 -17.84 10.54 -24.80
CA SER A 15 -18.53 11.80 -24.50
C SER A 15 -18.04 12.40 -23.18
N GLN A 16 -18.11 13.73 -23.05
CA GLN A 16 -17.74 14.40 -21.79
C GLN A 16 -18.58 13.91 -20.60
N ALA A 17 -19.84 13.51 -20.82
CA ALA A 17 -20.67 12.91 -19.77
C ALA A 17 -20.11 11.55 -19.30
N THR A 18 -19.68 10.70 -20.24
CA THR A 18 -19.03 9.42 -19.92
C THR A 18 -17.74 9.63 -19.16
N ILE A 19 -16.92 10.60 -19.59
CA ILE A 19 -15.67 10.96 -18.92
C ILE A 19 -15.95 11.46 -17.51
N SER A 20 -16.89 12.39 -17.33
CA SER A 20 -17.28 12.88 -16.00
C SER A 20 -17.75 11.75 -15.07
N ASN A 21 -18.54 10.81 -15.60
CA ASN A 21 -19.00 9.66 -14.82
C ASN A 21 -17.86 8.72 -14.44
N ALA A 22 -16.90 8.46 -15.34
CA ALA A 22 -15.72 7.65 -15.06
C ALA A 22 -14.82 8.29 -14.01
N LEU A 23 -14.49 9.58 -14.16
CA LEU A 23 -13.67 10.34 -13.22
C LEU A 23 -14.28 10.43 -11.82
N ASN A 24 -15.59 10.49 -11.72
CA ASN A 24 -16.32 10.55 -10.45
C ASN A 24 -16.78 9.16 -9.95
N LYS A 25 -16.27 8.06 -10.53
CA LYS A 25 -16.61 6.67 -10.14
C LYS A 25 -18.12 6.40 -10.08
N LYS A 26 -18.92 7.07 -10.92
CA LYS A 26 -20.38 6.88 -10.96
C LYS A 26 -20.74 5.58 -11.68
N ARG A 27 -21.83 4.95 -11.26
CA ARG A 27 -22.39 3.76 -11.93
C ARG A 27 -22.77 4.08 -13.38
N GLY A 28 -22.57 3.10 -14.28
CA GLY A 28 -22.96 3.22 -15.70
C GLY A 28 -21.79 3.32 -16.69
N VAL A 29 -20.55 3.31 -16.24
CA VAL A 29 -19.36 3.16 -17.08
C VAL A 29 -18.74 1.78 -16.78
N ASN A 30 -18.47 0.99 -17.83
CA ASN A 30 -17.81 -0.31 -17.63
C ASN A 30 -16.35 -0.14 -17.20
N ALA A 31 -15.78 -1.17 -16.58
CA ALA A 31 -14.44 -1.12 -15.99
C ALA A 31 -13.35 -0.77 -17.02
N ASP A 32 -13.40 -1.35 -18.22
CA ASP A 32 -12.39 -1.13 -19.27
C ASP A 32 -12.44 0.31 -19.81
N THR A 33 -13.68 0.83 -20.00
CA THR A 33 -13.88 2.23 -20.41
C THR A 33 -13.39 3.19 -19.34
N ALA A 34 -13.68 2.92 -18.08
CA ALA A 34 -13.23 3.74 -16.96
C ALA A 34 -11.69 3.72 -16.85
N ALA A 35 -11.06 2.55 -16.95
CA ALA A 35 -9.61 2.39 -16.91
C ALA A 35 -8.93 3.19 -18.05
N ARG A 36 -9.46 3.11 -19.28
CA ARG A 36 -8.93 3.86 -20.43
C ARG A 36 -9.05 5.38 -20.24
N ILE A 37 -10.19 5.86 -19.74
CA ILE A 37 -10.40 7.30 -19.47
C ILE A 37 -9.45 7.78 -18.38
N LEU A 38 -9.27 7.02 -17.30
CA LEU A 38 -8.40 7.35 -16.19
C LEU A 38 -6.92 7.38 -16.62
N SER A 39 -6.47 6.43 -17.47
CA SER A 39 -5.11 6.43 -18.02
C SER A 39 -4.83 7.70 -18.81
N VAL A 40 -5.68 8.03 -19.79
CA VAL A 40 -5.51 9.23 -20.61
C VAL A 40 -5.60 10.51 -19.77
N ALA A 41 -6.49 10.55 -18.78
CA ALA A 41 -6.61 11.72 -17.90
C ALA A 41 -5.34 11.94 -17.05
N ARG A 42 -4.67 10.88 -16.60
CA ARG A 42 -3.36 10.95 -15.93
C ARG A 42 -2.24 11.38 -16.88
N GLU A 43 -2.13 10.75 -18.04
CA GLU A 43 -1.11 11.07 -19.05
C GLU A 43 -1.16 12.54 -19.49
N LEU A 44 -2.36 13.12 -19.53
CA LEU A 44 -2.56 14.53 -19.85
C LEU A 44 -2.38 15.48 -18.65
N GLY A 45 -2.23 14.96 -17.43
CA GLY A 45 -2.18 15.78 -16.22
C GLY A 45 -3.52 16.46 -15.87
N TYR A 46 -4.64 15.90 -16.34
CA TYR A 46 -5.99 16.39 -16.01
C TYR A 46 -6.45 15.96 -14.62
N LEU A 47 -6.16 14.71 -14.29
CA LEU A 47 -6.11 14.32 -12.90
C LEU A 47 -4.75 14.82 -12.43
N GLU A 48 -4.73 15.87 -11.62
CA GLU A 48 -3.61 16.03 -10.73
C GLU A 48 -3.52 14.65 -10.04
N GLU A 49 -2.45 13.91 -10.32
CA GLU A 49 -2.04 12.93 -9.35
C GLU A 49 -2.00 13.76 -8.07
N GLU A 50 -2.78 13.40 -7.07
CA GLU A 50 -2.38 13.67 -5.70
C GLU A 50 -1.03 12.97 -5.62
N SER A 51 0.01 13.68 -6.06
CA SER A 51 1.36 13.13 -6.08
C SER A 51 1.65 12.89 -4.62
N VAL A 52 1.64 11.62 -4.26
CA VAL A 52 2.01 11.20 -2.93
C VAL A 52 3.41 11.75 -2.70
N GLN A 53 3.51 12.83 -1.97
CA GLN A 53 4.78 13.48 -1.64
C GLN A 53 5.36 12.90 -0.35
N ARG A 54 4.54 12.18 0.39
CA ARG A 54 4.90 11.60 1.68
C ARG A 54 4.53 10.12 1.73
N VAL A 55 5.45 9.33 2.25
CA VAL A 55 5.23 7.91 2.57
C VAL A 55 5.31 7.75 4.09
N LYS A 56 4.27 7.22 4.71
CA LYS A 56 4.32 6.75 6.10
C LYS A 56 4.81 5.32 6.12
N PHE A 57 5.95 5.07 6.74
CA PHE A 57 6.39 3.73 7.07
C PHE A 57 5.85 3.39 8.45
N VAL A 58 4.78 2.61 8.48
CA VAL A 58 4.08 2.23 9.70
C VAL A 58 4.60 0.89 10.19
N THR A 59 5.06 0.83 11.43
CA THR A 59 5.44 -0.42 12.10
C THR A 59 4.37 -0.82 13.08
N PHE A 60 3.73 -1.97 12.86
CA PHE A 60 2.75 -2.53 13.79
C PHE A 60 3.47 -3.35 14.86
N LEU A 61 3.31 -2.96 16.12
CA LEU A 61 3.93 -3.59 17.29
C LEU A 61 2.85 -4.27 18.15
N LYS A 62 3.10 -5.53 18.53
CA LYS A 62 2.20 -6.33 19.36
C LYS A 62 2.98 -7.20 20.35
N GLU A 63 3.93 -7.97 19.86
CA GLU A 63 4.71 -8.93 20.65
C GLU A 63 6.11 -8.41 20.99
N GLY A 64 6.56 -7.34 20.34
CA GLY A 64 7.89 -6.75 20.56
C GLY A 64 9.03 -7.43 19.78
N VAL A 65 8.72 -8.32 18.85
CA VAL A 65 9.71 -9.03 18.03
C VAL A 65 10.48 -8.07 17.12
N ILE A 66 9.79 -7.05 16.59
CA ILE A 66 10.37 -6.09 15.65
C ILE A 66 11.41 -5.20 16.34
N ALA A 67 11.18 -4.81 17.60
CA ALA A 67 11.98 -3.81 18.31
C ALA A 67 13.46 -4.20 18.43
N ASP A 68 13.76 -5.50 18.64
CA ASP A 68 15.10 -6.01 18.90
C ASP A 68 15.71 -6.75 17.68
N ALA A 69 14.96 -6.90 16.57
CA ALA A 69 15.43 -7.68 15.44
C ALA A 69 16.31 -6.85 14.48
N PRO A 70 17.57 -7.24 14.22
CA PRO A 70 18.49 -6.51 13.34
C PRO A 70 18.06 -6.57 11.85
N TYR A 71 17.03 -7.32 11.54
CA TYR A 71 16.49 -7.52 10.19
C TYR A 71 15.74 -6.28 9.65
N PHE A 72 15.03 -5.56 10.50
CA PHE A 72 14.14 -4.48 10.06
C PHE A 72 14.83 -3.15 9.74
N PRO A 73 15.86 -2.69 10.45
CA PRO A 73 16.53 -1.44 10.14
C PRO A 73 17.05 -1.33 8.70
N PRO A 74 17.63 -2.37 8.07
CA PRO A 74 18.02 -2.34 6.66
C PRO A 74 16.83 -2.16 5.70
N ILE A 75 15.66 -2.73 6.01
CA ILE A 75 14.44 -2.58 5.20
C ILE A 75 13.96 -1.13 5.25
N ILE A 76 13.89 -0.56 6.45
CA ILE A 76 13.50 0.84 6.66
C ILE A 76 14.46 1.78 5.93
N ALA A 77 15.78 1.55 6.06
CA ALA A 77 16.78 2.36 5.40
C ALA A 77 16.71 2.28 3.86
N ALA A 78 16.41 1.08 3.31
CA ALA A 78 16.24 0.91 1.88
C ALA A 78 14.98 1.63 1.37
N ALA A 79 13.88 1.53 2.08
CA ALA A 79 12.64 2.24 1.76
C ALA A 79 12.84 3.76 1.79
N GLU A 80 13.51 4.29 2.83
CA GLU A 80 13.81 5.71 2.95
C GLU A 80 14.70 6.21 1.80
N LYS A 81 15.75 5.46 1.47
CA LYS A 81 16.64 5.78 0.36
C LYS A 81 15.87 5.87 -0.96
N GLU A 82 14.95 4.93 -1.20
CA GLU A 82 14.16 4.92 -2.44
C GLU A 82 13.17 6.10 -2.46
N CYS A 83 12.44 6.36 -1.37
CA CYS A 83 11.54 7.51 -1.27
C CYS A 83 12.29 8.82 -1.59
N ARG A 84 13.47 9.01 -1.00
CA ARG A 84 14.31 10.19 -1.25
C ARG A 84 14.75 10.28 -2.70
N SER A 85 15.10 9.15 -3.35
CA SER A 85 15.51 9.12 -4.75
C SER A 85 14.39 9.57 -5.69
N GLN A 86 13.14 9.35 -5.30
CA GLN A 86 11.92 9.74 -6.01
C GLN A 86 11.38 11.12 -5.58
N GLY A 87 12.09 11.84 -4.72
CA GLY A 87 11.69 13.17 -4.22
C GLY A 87 10.54 13.13 -3.20
N MET A 88 10.30 11.96 -2.59
CA MET A 88 9.28 11.79 -1.55
C MET A 88 9.90 11.85 -0.16
N GLU A 89 9.15 12.40 0.80
CA GLU A 89 9.49 12.35 2.22
C GLU A 89 8.99 11.03 2.83
N MET A 90 9.82 10.33 3.60
CA MET A 90 9.38 9.20 4.40
C MET A 90 9.32 9.55 5.88
N VAL A 91 8.21 9.23 6.53
CA VAL A 91 7.98 9.45 7.96
C VAL A 91 7.76 8.10 8.63
N LEU A 92 8.50 7.84 9.71
CA LEU A 92 8.31 6.65 10.52
C LEU A 92 7.18 6.86 11.52
N HIS A 93 6.29 5.88 11.61
CA HIS A 93 5.18 5.86 12.54
C HIS A 93 5.04 4.48 13.16
N ASN A 94 5.02 4.39 14.48
CA ASN A 94 4.83 3.13 15.19
C ASN A 94 3.43 3.08 15.77
N ILE A 95 2.74 1.96 15.61
CA ILE A 95 1.46 1.67 16.23
C ILE A 95 1.65 0.51 17.17
N ASP A 96 1.53 0.71 18.46
CA ASP A 96 1.61 -0.35 19.47
C ASP A 96 0.20 -0.72 19.95
N LYS A 97 -0.22 -1.94 19.62
CA LYS A 97 -1.54 -2.47 20.00
C LYS A 97 -1.77 -2.47 21.52
N ARG A 98 -0.71 -2.44 22.30
CA ARG A 98 -0.76 -2.42 23.79
C ARG A 98 -0.82 -1.00 24.35
N SER A 99 -0.60 0.02 23.51
CA SER A 99 -0.65 1.42 23.94
C SER A 99 -2.07 1.85 24.29
N ALA A 100 -2.19 2.75 25.24
CA ALA A 100 -3.46 3.43 25.54
C ALA A 100 -3.93 4.31 24.36
N ASP A 101 -2.99 4.74 23.50
CA ASP A 101 -3.24 5.64 22.38
C ASP A 101 -3.57 4.88 21.06
N TYR A 102 -3.67 3.52 21.11
CA TYR A 102 -3.87 2.68 19.92
C TYR A 102 -5.04 3.13 19.05
N GLU A 103 -6.20 3.36 19.65
CA GLU A 103 -7.40 3.78 18.92
C GLU A 103 -7.24 5.18 18.28
N GLU A 104 -6.53 6.08 18.96
CA GLU A 104 -6.21 7.40 18.42
C GLU A 104 -5.26 7.30 17.22
N GLU A 105 -4.25 6.45 17.31
CA GLU A 105 -3.31 6.20 16.20
C GLU A 105 -4.01 5.59 14.96
N ILE A 106 -4.97 4.68 15.17
CA ILE A 106 -5.81 4.14 14.10
C ILE A 106 -6.68 5.23 13.47
N GLU A 107 -7.28 6.12 14.26
CA GLU A 107 -8.08 7.22 13.72
C GLU A 107 -7.22 8.22 12.94
N GLN A 108 -6.00 8.51 13.38
CA GLN A 108 -5.04 9.32 12.63
C GLN A 108 -4.67 8.72 11.27
N LEU A 109 -4.55 7.38 11.17
CA LEU A 109 -4.37 6.71 9.89
C LEU A 109 -5.60 6.85 8.99
N ARG A 110 -6.81 6.75 9.57
CA ARG A 110 -8.08 6.88 8.84
C ARG A 110 -8.27 8.28 8.28
N GLU A 111 -7.87 9.30 9.01
CA GLU A 111 -7.99 10.70 8.62
C GLU A 111 -6.93 11.15 7.60
N ASP A 112 -5.76 10.51 7.58
CA ASP A 112 -4.71 10.86 6.61
C ASP A 112 -5.10 10.44 5.19
N LYS A 113 -5.27 11.44 4.34
CA LYS A 113 -5.59 11.27 2.90
C LYS A 113 -4.43 11.68 2.00
N SER A 114 -3.30 12.09 2.57
CA SER A 114 -2.20 12.72 1.84
C SER A 114 -0.97 11.82 1.69
N SER A 115 -0.85 10.76 2.50
CA SER A 115 0.32 9.88 2.51
C SER A 115 -0.01 8.52 1.90
N ALA A 116 0.92 7.94 1.13
CA ALA A 116 0.91 6.50 0.91
C ALA A 116 1.47 5.79 2.15
N VAL A 117 1.11 4.55 2.35
CA VAL A 117 1.51 3.77 3.52
C VAL A 117 2.28 2.52 3.12
N ILE A 118 3.43 2.32 3.74
CA ILE A 118 4.12 1.02 3.80
C ILE A 118 3.89 0.51 5.23
N LEU A 119 3.16 -0.60 5.38
CA LEU A 119 2.85 -1.19 6.67
C LEU A 119 3.71 -2.42 6.90
N LEU A 120 4.58 -2.39 7.91
CA LEU A 120 5.31 -3.57 8.36
C LEU A 120 4.41 -4.38 9.30
N GLY A 121 3.88 -5.48 8.79
CA GLY A 121 2.86 -6.31 9.43
C GLY A 121 3.37 -7.61 10.02
N THR A 122 4.67 -7.75 10.30
CA THR A 122 5.28 -9.00 10.80
C THR A 122 4.60 -9.55 12.06
N GLU A 123 4.12 -8.67 12.95
CA GLU A 123 3.42 -9.06 14.18
C GLU A 123 1.89 -9.10 14.03
N MET A 124 1.37 -8.84 12.83
CA MET A 124 -0.08 -8.85 12.59
C MET A 124 -0.65 -10.26 12.51
N THR A 125 -1.89 -10.37 12.95
CA THR A 125 -2.72 -11.56 12.83
C THR A 125 -4.05 -11.20 12.16
N ALA A 126 -4.90 -12.20 11.88
CA ALA A 126 -6.22 -11.95 11.29
C ALA A 126 -7.15 -11.08 12.18
N GLU A 127 -6.81 -10.90 13.44
CA GLU A 127 -7.56 -10.04 14.38
C GLU A 127 -7.19 -8.56 14.28
N ASP A 128 -6.11 -8.23 13.56
CA ASP A 128 -5.53 -6.88 13.50
C ASP A 128 -5.91 -6.15 12.19
N MET A 129 -6.98 -6.61 11.51
CA MET A 129 -7.40 -6.07 10.21
C MET A 129 -7.96 -4.64 10.26
N ASP A 130 -8.33 -4.16 11.45
CA ASP A 130 -8.77 -2.79 11.69
C ASP A 130 -7.72 -1.76 11.27
N VAL A 131 -6.43 -2.06 11.46
CA VAL A 131 -5.30 -1.23 11.00
C VAL A 131 -5.33 -1.08 9.47
N ILE A 132 -5.42 -2.19 8.73
CA ILE A 132 -5.43 -2.18 7.27
C ILE A 132 -6.68 -1.46 6.75
N ARG A 133 -7.86 -1.74 7.33
CA ARG A 133 -9.13 -1.11 6.93
C ARG A 133 -9.21 0.38 7.24
N ALA A 134 -8.43 0.87 8.21
CA ALA A 134 -8.32 2.29 8.49
C ALA A 134 -7.61 3.05 7.36
N ILE A 135 -6.65 2.41 6.67
CA ILE A 135 -5.86 3.03 5.62
C ILE A 135 -6.68 3.07 4.34
N THR A 136 -6.96 4.26 3.84
CA THR A 136 -7.78 4.47 2.63
C THR A 136 -6.97 5.05 1.47
N THR A 137 -5.68 5.30 1.68
CA THR A 137 -4.70 5.76 0.70
C THR A 137 -3.92 4.57 0.13
N PRO A 138 -3.05 4.75 -0.88
CA PRO A 138 -2.24 3.66 -1.40
C PRO A 138 -1.48 2.93 -0.29
N LEU A 139 -1.63 1.61 -0.22
CA LEU A 139 -1.08 0.75 0.83
C LEU A 139 -0.29 -0.41 0.22
N VAL A 140 0.90 -0.66 0.76
CA VAL A 140 1.65 -1.91 0.58
C VAL A 140 1.98 -2.49 1.94
N VAL A 141 1.69 -3.75 2.16
CA VAL A 141 1.98 -4.45 3.41
C VAL A 141 3.23 -5.31 3.24
N ILE A 142 4.17 -5.22 4.18
CA ILE A 142 5.37 -6.04 4.22
C ILE A 142 5.18 -7.14 5.25
N ASP A 143 5.53 -8.37 4.85
CA ASP A 143 5.62 -9.55 5.71
C ASP A 143 4.30 -10.03 6.33
N TYR A 144 3.16 -9.54 5.81
CA TYR A 144 1.83 -10.02 6.16
C TYR A 144 0.92 -10.08 4.93
N TRP A 145 0.05 -11.10 4.86
CA TRP A 145 -0.97 -11.26 3.84
C TRP A 145 -2.20 -11.98 4.41
N ASN A 146 -3.37 -11.58 3.96
CA ASN A 146 -4.63 -12.23 4.29
C ASN A 146 -5.47 -12.40 3.02
N LYS A 147 -5.96 -13.63 2.79
CA LYS A 147 -6.74 -13.99 1.59
C LYS A 147 -8.12 -13.31 1.50
N ASP A 148 -8.62 -12.82 2.63
CA ASP A 148 -9.97 -12.26 2.74
C ASP A 148 -9.98 -10.73 2.58
N GLU A 149 -8.81 -10.11 2.36
CA GLU A 149 -8.65 -8.66 2.19
C GLU A 149 -7.87 -8.35 0.91
N ASP A 150 -8.22 -7.26 0.26
CA ASP A 150 -7.63 -6.80 -1.01
C ASP A 150 -6.61 -5.68 -0.75
N PHE A 151 -5.34 -6.04 -0.69
CA PHE A 151 -4.21 -5.12 -0.57
C PHE A 151 -2.94 -5.70 -1.20
N ASP A 152 -2.03 -4.83 -1.66
CA ASP A 152 -0.73 -5.24 -2.17
C ASP A 152 0.19 -5.67 -1.03
N ALA A 153 0.92 -6.79 -1.21
CA ALA A 153 1.83 -7.30 -0.20
C ALA A 153 3.20 -7.69 -0.78
N VAL A 154 4.25 -7.46 0.01
CA VAL A 154 5.60 -7.95 -0.23
C VAL A 154 5.92 -9.01 0.81
N LEU A 155 6.12 -10.25 0.37
CA LEU A 155 6.30 -11.40 1.24
C LEU A 155 7.61 -12.15 0.95
N ILE A 156 8.15 -12.78 1.98
CA ILE A 156 9.20 -13.80 1.84
C ILE A 156 8.51 -15.16 1.71
N ASN A 157 8.97 -16.00 0.77
CA ASN A 157 8.45 -17.35 0.61
C ASN A 157 9.01 -18.30 1.68
N ASN A 158 8.63 -18.06 2.94
CA ASN A 158 9.12 -18.79 4.09
C ASN A 158 8.72 -20.28 4.05
N THR A 159 7.51 -20.59 3.59
CA THR A 159 7.00 -21.97 3.53
C THR A 159 7.84 -22.83 2.62
N ASP A 160 8.10 -22.38 1.38
CA ASP A 160 8.93 -23.15 0.45
C ASP A 160 10.38 -23.22 0.90
N SER A 161 10.91 -22.14 1.47
CA SER A 161 12.28 -22.11 1.99
C SER A 161 12.49 -23.14 3.10
N VAL A 162 11.57 -23.21 4.07
CA VAL A 162 11.63 -24.20 5.16
C VAL A 162 11.42 -25.61 4.62
N ARG A 163 10.49 -25.82 3.68
CA ARG A 163 10.30 -27.12 3.02
C ARG A 163 11.59 -27.60 2.34
N MET A 164 12.23 -26.74 1.55
CA MET A 164 13.49 -27.08 0.87
C MET A 164 14.61 -27.42 1.86
N ALA A 165 14.76 -26.65 2.94
CA ALA A 165 15.74 -26.93 3.98
C ALA A 165 15.47 -28.29 4.66
N THR A 166 14.22 -28.58 4.99
CA THR A 166 13.80 -29.84 5.60
C THR A 166 14.06 -31.03 4.66
N GLU A 167 13.68 -30.92 3.40
CA GLU A 167 13.95 -31.96 2.39
C GLU A 167 15.45 -32.24 2.22
N TYR A 168 16.27 -31.17 2.24
CA TYR A 168 17.72 -31.32 2.19
C TYR A 168 18.25 -32.13 3.37
N LEU A 169 17.84 -31.80 4.59
CA LEU A 169 18.26 -32.55 5.79
C LEU A 169 17.83 -34.01 5.74
N LEU A 170 16.60 -34.29 5.31
CA LEU A 170 16.10 -35.67 5.14
C LEU A 170 16.92 -36.44 4.10
N LYS A 171 17.26 -35.82 2.95
CA LYS A 171 18.13 -36.43 1.92
C LYS A 171 19.55 -36.75 2.45
N MET A 172 20.03 -35.96 3.40
CA MET A 172 21.32 -36.21 4.07
C MET A 172 21.26 -37.27 5.18
N GLY A 173 20.08 -37.88 5.42
CA GLY A 173 19.86 -38.94 6.38
C GLY A 173 19.55 -38.50 7.81
N HIS A 174 19.33 -37.20 8.04
CA HIS A 174 18.82 -36.70 9.33
C HIS A 174 17.36 -37.13 9.54
N ARG A 175 17.01 -37.38 10.80
CA ARG A 175 15.67 -37.83 11.22
C ARG A 175 15.18 -36.99 12.38
#